data_b08bda45a0bc83ec0c3edf56e783b27e
#
_entry.id   b08bda45a0bc83ec0c3edf56e783b27e
#
_cell.length_a   1.000
_cell.length_b   1.000
_cell.length_c   1.000
_cell.angle_alpha   90.00
_cell.angle_beta   90.00
_cell.angle_gamma   90.00
#
_symmetry.space_group_name_H-M   'P 1'
#
loop_
_entity.id
_entity.type
_entity.pdbx_description
1 polymer ?
#
loop_
_entity_poly.entity_id
_entity_poly.type
_entity_poly.pdbx_seq_one_letter_code
_entity_poly.pdbx_strand_id
1 'polypeptide(L)'
;FLFQAERRFPFTQKQVETLLMMLIVIIDFRSRHTVTHTMITASTAVQLGQRCGLQDAELMTLKIAGLFHDLGKIGIPLEILENPGRLSAEEMAIMKTHVEKTAVILNGWVSQKICDIALRHHEKLNGTGYPAQLSAEQLTLPQRILAVADIFSALTGERSYKQAYTLERSCRILAEMRDVGQLDAQVVNALTHDPQGIAEINEQNCRE
;
A
#
# COMPACT_ATOMS: atom_id res chain seq x y z
N PHE A 1 -13.63 -14.92 -7.80
CA PHE A 1 -13.49 -15.13 -6.35
C PHE A 1 -12.26 -14.39 -5.85
N LEU A 2 -12.44 -13.47 -4.87
CA LEU A 2 -11.35 -12.65 -4.30
C LEU A 2 -10.52 -13.44 -3.28
N PHE A 3 -11.14 -14.40 -2.60
CA PHE A 3 -10.50 -15.27 -1.61
C PHE A 3 -10.58 -16.73 -2.04
N GLN A 4 -9.50 -17.48 -1.84
CA GLN A 4 -9.37 -18.88 -2.27
C GLN A 4 -9.46 -19.88 -1.10
N ALA A 5 -9.86 -19.43 0.09
CA ALA A 5 -9.86 -20.25 1.31
C ALA A 5 -10.83 -21.45 1.28
N GLU A 6 -11.87 -21.42 0.44
CA GLU A 6 -12.91 -22.48 0.41
C GLU A 6 -12.39 -23.88 0.08
N ARG A 7 -11.20 -23.98 -0.53
CA ARG A 7 -10.62 -25.30 -0.91
C ARG A 7 -9.71 -25.93 0.14
N ARG A 8 -9.30 -25.18 1.17
CA ARG A 8 -8.31 -25.64 2.17
C ARG A 8 -8.80 -25.63 3.61
N PHE A 9 -9.77 -24.80 3.96
CA PHE A 9 -10.24 -24.64 5.33
C PHE A 9 -11.77 -24.48 5.37
N PRO A 10 -12.42 -24.92 6.46
CA PRO A 10 -13.88 -24.80 6.62
C PRO A 10 -14.31 -23.37 6.98
N PHE A 11 -13.61 -22.36 6.48
CA PHE A 11 -13.93 -20.96 6.73
C PHE A 11 -14.71 -20.34 5.57
N THR A 12 -15.75 -19.59 5.90
CA THR A 12 -16.47 -18.77 4.93
C THR A 12 -15.61 -17.58 4.50
N GLN A 13 -15.91 -17.00 3.34
CA GLN A 13 -15.25 -15.78 2.85
C GLN A 13 -15.21 -14.67 3.92
N LYS A 14 -16.34 -14.43 4.62
CA LYS A 14 -16.44 -13.44 5.69
C LYS A 14 -15.50 -13.73 6.87
N GLN A 15 -15.32 -15.00 7.23
CA GLN A 15 -14.38 -15.39 8.29
C GLN A 15 -12.93 -15.16 7.88
N VAL A 16 -12.59 -15.43 6.61
CA VAL A 16 -11.25 -15.13 6.08
C VAL A 16 -10.98 -13.62 6.09
N GLU A 17 -11.93 -12.81 5.60
CA GLU A 17 -11.84 -11.35 5.67
C GLU A 17 -11.63 -10.88 7.10
N THR A 18 -12.40 -11.40 8.05
CA THR A 18 -12.27 -11.06 9.48
C THR A 18 -10.88 -11.41 10.01
N LEU A 19 -10.37 -12.62 9.73
CA LEU A 19 -9.04 -13.04 10.16
C LEU A 19 -7.93 -12.17 9.59
N LEU A 20 -8.02 -11.82 8.31
CA LEU A 20 -7.05 -10.94 7.67
C LEU A 20 -7.11 -9.51 8.23
N MET A 21 -8.31 -8.98 8.50
CA MET A 21 -8.47 -7.70 9.19
C MET A 21 -7.89 -7.73 10.62
N MET A 22 -8.09 -8.82 11.36
CA MET A 22 -7.44 -9.00 12.68
C MET A 22 -5.92 -9.02 12.58
N LEU A 23 -5.34 -9.63 11.54
CA LEU A 23 -3.89 -9.60 11.31
C LEU A 23 -3.41 -8.17 11.02
N ILE A 24 -4.14 -7.39 10.23
CA ILE A 24 -3.81 -5.97 10.01
C ILE A 24 -3.77 -5.24 11.34
N VAL A 25 -4.81 -5.37 12.17
CA VAL A 25 -4.88 -4.73 13.50
C VAL A 25 -3.70 -5.16 14.39
N ILE A 26 -3.32 -6.45 14.38
CA ILE A 26 -2.19 -6.96 15.18
C ILE A 26 -0.86 -6.37 14.68
N ILE A 27 -0.65 -6.29 13.37
CA ILE A 27 0.55 -5.69 12.78
C ILE A 27 0.61 -4.21 13.11
N ASP A 28 -0.49 -3.55 12.98
CA ASP A 28 -0.68 -2.14 13.28
C ASP A 28 -0.45 -1.85 14.78
N PHE A 29 -0.92 -2.71 15.67
CA PHE A 29 -0.66 -2.61 17.11
C PHE A 29 0.82 -2.82 17.45
N ARG A 30 1.52 -3.69 16.70
CA ARG A 30 2.95 -3.92 16.85
C ARG A 30 3.81 -2.73 16.41
N SER A 31 3.35 -2.00 15.41
CA SER A 31 3.98 -0.79 14.90
C SER A 31 3.05 0.38 15.17
N ARG A 32 3.38 1.26 16.13
CA ARG A 32 2.54 2.38 16.61
C ARG A 32 2.03 3.35 15.54
N HIS A 33 2.27 3.07 14.24
CA HIS A 33 2.06 4.00 13.14
C HIS A 33 1.27 3.45 11.97
N THR A 34 0.73 2.25 12.05
CA THR A 34 0.36 1.49 10.85
C THR A 34 -1.15 1.42 10.58
N VAL A 35 -2.04 1.43 11.60
CA VAL A 35 -3.51 1.33 11.37
C VAL A 35 -3.98 2.41 10.42
N THR A 36 -3.66 3.64 10.75
CA THR A 36 -4.04 4.80 9.96
C THR A 36 -3.42 4.75 8.56
N HIS A 37 -2.14 4.36 8.45
CA HIS A 37 -1.45 4.26 7.16
C HIS A 37 -2.11 3.26 6.23
N THR A 38 -2.36 2.03 6.67
CA THR A 38 -2.97 0.97 5.86
C THR A 38 -4.36 1.38 5.36
N MET A 39 -5.19 1.94 6.25
CA MET A 39 -6.53 2.41 5.89
C MET A 39 -6.49 3.58 4.90
N ILE A 40 -5.62 4.57 5.14
CA ILE A 40 -5.42 5.70 4.23
C ILE A 40 -4.92 5.22 2.87
N THR A 41 -3.95 4.30 2.85
CA THR A 41 -3.42 3.74 1.58
C THR A 41 -4.52 3.06 0.77
N ALA A 42 -5.31 2.18 1.39
CA ALA A 42 -6.41 1.49 0.73
C ALA A 42 -7.51 2.45 0.24
N SER A 43 -7.90 3.43 1.08
CA SER A 43 -8.89 4.45 0.73
C SER A 43 -8.40 5.34 -0.42
N THR A 44 -7.17 5.85 -0.35
CA THR A 44 -6.55 6.65 -1.41
C THR A 44 -6.46 5.86 -2.72
N ALA A 45 -6.06 4.58 -2.66
CA ALA A 45 -5.97 3.73 -3.84
C ALA A 45 -7.33 3.58 -4.53
N VAL A 46 -8.41 3.36 -3.78
CA VAL A 46 -9.78 3.27 -4.34
C VAL A 46 -10.18 4.59 -5.01
N GLN A 47 -9.98 5.72 -4.35
CA GLN A 47 -10.31 7.03 -4.90
C GLN A 47 -9.52 7.33 -6.19
N LEU A 48 -8.23 7.02 -6.22
CA LEU A 48 -7.41 7.15 -7.43
C LEU A 48 -7.85 6.18 -8.52
N GLY A 49 -8.20 4.95 -8.16
CA GLY A 49 -8.74 3.96 -9.09
C GLY A 49 -10.01 4.45 -9.77
N GLN A 50 -10.95 5.03 -9.02
CA GLN A 50 -12.17 5.65 -9.55
C GLN A 50 -11.84 6.79 -10.52
N ARG A 51 -10.96 7.70 -10.14
CA ARG A 51 -10.52 8.82 -10.99
C ARG A 51 -9.77 8.37 -12.25
N CYS A 52 -9.13 7.20 -12.20
CA CYS A 52 -8.45 6.58 -13.34
C CYS A 52 -9.35 5.63 -14.16
N GLY A 53 -10.64 5.50 -13.83
CA GLY A 53 -11.63 4.76 -14.61
C GLY A 53 -11.69 3.25 -14.33
N LEU A 54 -11.15 2.77 -13.20
CA LEU A 54 -11.30 1.36 -12.80
C LEU A 54 -12.76 1.03 -12.46
N GLN A 55 -13.18 -0.18 -12.79
CA GLN A 55 -14.53 -0.68 -12.49
C GLN A 55 -14.62 -1.27 -11.08
N ASP A 56 -15.84 -1.42 -10.53
CA ASP A 56 -16.07 -1.85 -9.14
C ASP A 56 -15.30 -3.11 -8.73
N ALA A 57 -15.23 -4.12 -9.59
CA ALA A 57 -14.49 -5.35 -9.30
C ALA A 57 -12.97 -5.13 -9.19
N GLU A 58 -12.43 -4.18 -9.95
CA GLU A 58 -11.01 -3.80 -9.89
C GLU A 58 -10.74 -2.93 -8.68
N LEU A 59 -11.67 -2.02 -8.34
CA LEU A 59 -11.61 -1.19 -7.13
C LEU A 59 -11.62 -2.05 -5.87
N MET A 60 -12.47 -3.09 -5.80
CA MET A 60 -12.49 -4.04 -4.68
C MET A 60 -11.16 -4.80 -4.58
N THR A 61 -10.63 -5.28 -5.72
CA THR A 61 -9.33 -5.95 -5.76
C THR A 61 -8.20 -5.04 -5.26
N LEU A 62 -8.19 -3.80 -5.72
CA LEU A 62 -7.23 -2.77 -5.32
C LEU A 62 -7.33 -2.41 -3.85
N LYS A 63 -8.56 -2.27 -3.32
CA LYS A 63 -8.81 -2.04 -1.88
C LYS A 63 -8.19 -3.14 -1.03
N ILE A 64 -8.47 -4.40 -1.37
CA ILE A 64 -7.94 -5.55 -0.62
C ILE A 64 -6.41 -5.61 -0.72
N ALA A 65 -5.84 -5.36 -1.90
CA ALA A 65 -4.40 -5.30 -2.07
C ALA A 65 -3.77 -4.19 -1.22
N GLY A 66 -4.40 -3.01 -1.16
CA GLY A 66 -3.98 -1.90 -0.31
C GLY A 66 -4.04 -2.21 1.18
N LEU A 67 -5.07 -2.95 1.64
CA LEU A 67 -5.16 -3.40 3.03
C LEU A 67 -4.06 -4.41 3.39
N PHE A 68 -3.56 -5.19 2.45
CA PHE A 68 -2.66 -6.31 2.71
C PHE A 68 -1.22 -6.09 2.25
N HIS A 69 -0.90 -4.96 1.61
CA HIS A 69 0.42 -4.72 1.00
C HIS A 69 1.58 -4.89 1.98
N ASP A 70 1.37 -4.53 3.22
CA ASP A 70 2.36 -4.47 4.30
C ASP A 70 2.30 -5.62 5.32
N LEU A 71 1.46 -6.67 5.12
CA LEU A 71 1.32 -7.79 6.05
C LEU A 71 2.63 -8.45 6.44
N GLY A 72 3.59 -8.50 5.53
CA GLY A 72 4.93 -9.07 5.77
C GLY A 72 5.78 -8.32 6.79
N LYS A 73 5.40 -7.10 7.18
CA LYS A 73 6.06 -6.35 8.26
C LYS A 73 6.00 -7.07 9.61
N ILE A 74 5.06 -8.01 9.80
CA ILE A 74 5.04 -8.87 10.99
C ILE A 74 6.34 -9.67 11.18
N GLY A 75 7.01 -10.01 10.08
CA GLY A 75 8.29 -10.73 10.09
C GLY A 75 9.54 -9.85 10.10
N ILE A 76 9.41 -8.54 10.29
CA ILE A 76 10.54 -7.62 10.38
C ILE A 76 10.89 -7.41 11.87
N PRO A 77 12.18 -7.46 12.26
CA PRO A 77 12.60 -7.14 13.62
C PRO A 77 12.11 -5.76 14.07
N LEU A 78 11.66 -5.67 15.33
CA LEU A 78 11.06 -4.45 15.85
C LEU A 78 12.05 -3.28 15.88
N GLU A 79 13.32 -3.59 16.13
CA GLU A 79 14.43 -2.63 16.17
C GLU A 79 14.64 -1.94 14.80
N ILE A 80 14.38 -2.67 13.71
CA ILE A 80 14.45 -2.13 12.34
C ILE A 80 13.14 -1.40 11.99
N LEU A 81 12.01 -2.00 12.36
CA LEU A 81 10.68 -1.47 12.02
C LEU A 81 10.42 -0.11 12.68
N GLU A 82 10.84 0.07 13.94
CA GLU A 82 10.63 1.28 14.74
C GLU A 82 11.89 2.16 14.85
N ASN A 83 12.91 1.90 14.05
CA ASN A 83 14.11 2.72 14.04
C ASN A 83 13.75 4.18 13.67
N PRO A 84 13.96 5.16 14.57
CA PRO A 84 13.61 6.56 14.29
C PRO A 84 14.60 7.24 13.34
N GLY A 85 15.74 6.59 13.10
CA GLY A 85 16.80 7.10 12.25
C GLY A 85 16.77 6.55 10.83
N ARG A 86 17.83 6.84 10.10
CA ARG A 86 18.03 6.28 8.78
C ARG A 86 18.55 4.84 8.90
N LEU A 87 17.90 3.90 8.25
CA LEU A 87 18.34 2.50 8.20
C LEU A 87 19.68 2.38 7.48
N SER A 88 20.55 1.50 7.97
CA SER A 88 21.74 1.07 7.26
C SER A 88 21.38 0.31 5.97
N ALA A 89 22.36 0.02 5.12
CA ALA A 89 22.12 -0.77 3.90
C ALA A 89 21.63 -2.19 4.23
N GLU A 90 22.17 -2.80 5.28
CA GLU A 90 21.81 -4.14 5.76
C GLU A 90 20.40 -4.14 6.38
N GLU A 91 20.08 -3.15 7.22
CA GLU A 91 18.74 -3.00 7.80
C GLU A 91 17.68 -2.73 6.72
N MET A 92 18.02 -1.91 5.71
CA MET A 92 17.15 -1.67 4.57
C MET A 92 16.93 -2.94 3.73
N ALA A 93 17.95 -3.78 3.56
CA ALA A 93 17.79 -5.07 2.89
C ALA A 93 16.81 -5.98 3.65
N ILE A 94 16.90 -6.03 5.00
CA ILE A 94 15.96 -6.76 5.85
C ILE A 94 14.57 -6.15 5.73
N MET A 95 14.43 -4.83 5.82
CA MET A 95 13.15 -4.13 5.66
C MET A 95 12.46 -4.50 4.34
N LYS A 96 13.18 -4.53 3.22
CA LYS A 96 12.61 -4.87 1.91
C LYS A 96 12.05 -6.28 1.83
N THR A 97 12.48 -7.21 2.69
CA THR A 97 11.95 -8.58 2.72
C THR A 97 10.48 -8.66 3.14
N HIS A 98 9.87 -7.57 3.68
CA HIS A 98 8.45 -7.58 4.01
C HIS A 98 7.58 -7.87 2.78
N VAL A 99 7.99 -7.44 1.59
CA VAL A 99 7.26 -7.71 0.34
C VAL A 99 7.17 -9.21 0.07
N GLU A 100 8.30 -9.93 0.16
CA GLU A 100 8.34 -11.39 -0.02
C GLU A 100 7.57 -12.13 1.07
N LYS A 101 7.67 -11.65 2.32
CA LYS A 101 6.89 -12.19 3.44
C LYS A 101 5.40 -11.98 3.25
N THR A 102 4.98 -10.82 2.71
CA THR A 102 3.58 -10.59 2.31
C THR A 102 3.12 -11.63 1.29
N ALA A 103 3.95 -11.95 0.28
CA ALA A 103 3.64 -12.99 -0.69
C ALA A 103 3.38 -14.35 -0.03
N VAL A 104 4.27 -14.75 0.89
CA VAL A 104 4.14 -16.01 1.63
C VAL A 104 2.85 -16.06 2.44
N ILE A 105 2.51 -14.97 3.14
CA ILE A 105 1.29 -14.89 3.96
C ILE A 105 0.04 -14.96 3.08
N LEU A 106 0.00 -14.26 1.97
CA LEU A 106 -1.18 -14.17 1.11
C LEU A 106 -1.37 -15.40 0.21
N ASN A 107 -0.32 -16.22 0.02
CA ASN A 107 -0.37 -17.35 -0.89
C ASN A 107 -1.47 -18.36 -0.55
N GLY A 108 -2.38 -18.55 -1.48
CA GLY A 108 -3.52 -19.48 -1.36
C GLY A 108 -4.70 -18.95 -0.52
N TRP A 109 -4.63 -17.74 0.04
CA TRP A 109 -5.72 -17.11 0.79
C TRP A 109 -6.50 -16.11 -0.06
N VAL A 110 -5.81 -15.39 -0.93
CA VAL A 110 -6.41 -14.41 -1.84
C VAL A 110 -6.14 -14.78 -3.30
N SER A 111 -6.81 -14.11 -4.23
CA SER A 111 -6.55 -14.31 -5.66
C SER A 111 -5.14 -13.84 -6.03
N GLN A 112 -4.54 -14.47 -7.04
CA GLN A 112 -3.22 -14.08 -7.55
C GLN A 112 -3.18 -12.58 -7.92
N LYS A 113 -4.27 -12.05 -8.45
CA LYS A 113 -4.39 -10.63 -8.83
C LYS A 113 -4.21 -9.69 -7.64
N ILE A 114 -4.74 -10.04 -6.46
CA ILE A 114 -4.53 -9.28 -5.21
C ILE A 114 -3.07 -9.34 -4.80
N CYS A 115 -2.47 -10.55 -4.79
CA CYS A 115 -1.04 -10.72 -4.48
C CYS A 115 -0.18 -9.87 -5.40
N ASP A 116 -0.40 -9.95 -6.72
CA ASP A 116 0.41 -9.23 -7.72
C ASP A 116 0.34 -7.71 -7.53
N ILE A 117 -0.81 -7.18 -7.13
CA ILE A 117 -0.94 -5.75 -6.83
C ILE A 117 -0.20 -5.41 -5.53
N ALA A 118 -0.45 -6.16 -4.45
CA ALA A 118 0.15 -5.91 -3.15
C ALA A 118 1.69 -5.97 -3.19
N LEU A 119 2.27 -6.88 -3.97
CA LEU A 119 3.71 -7.09 -4.04
C LEU A 119 4.46 -6.04 -4.88
N ARG A 120 3.77 -5.14 -5.58
CA ARG A 120 4.39 -4.17 -6.49
C ARG A 120 4.32 -2.73 -6.01
N HIS A 121 3.84 -2.47 -4.79
CA HIS A 121 3.67 -1.13 -4.25
C HIS A 121 4.98 -0.33 -4.08
N HIS A 122 6.12 -1.01 -4.05
CA HIS A 122 7.45 -0.38 -4.03
C HIS A 122 8.18 -0.41 -5.38
N GLU A 123 7.53 -0.91 -6.43
CA GLU A 123 8.09 -0.78 -7.78
C GLU A 123 7.99 0.66 -8.28
N LYS A 124 8.86 1.00 -9.22
CA LYS A 124 8.92 2.32 -9.85
C LYS A 124 9.00 2.17 -11.36
N LEU A 125 8.33 3.03 -12.10
CA LEU A 125 8.23 2.93 -13.56
C LEU A 125 9.58 2.92 -14.29
N ASN A 126 10.61 3.53 -13.70
CA ASN A 126 11.97 3.58 -14.25
C ASN A 126 12.85 2.38 -13.83
N GLY A 127 12.29 1.31 -13.26
CA GLY A 127 13.01 0.11 -12.86
C GLY A 127 13.90 0.25 -11.62
N THR A 128 13.83 1.38 -10.88
CA THR A 128 14.62 1.58 -9.65
C THR A 128 13.90 1.12 -8.38
N GLY A 129 12.73 0.51 -8.53
CA GLY A 129 11.93 -0.04 -7.43
C GLY A 129 12.44 -1.40 -6.93
N TYR A 130 11.61 -2.06 -6.13
CA TYR A 130 11.84 -3.42 -5.64
C TYR A 130 10.53 -4.16 -5.41
N PRO A 131 10.49 -5.49 -5.31
CA PRO A 131 11.61 -6.43 -5.32
C PRO A 131 12.10 -6.82 -6.73
N ALA A 132 11.30 -6.63 -7.80
CA ALA A 132 11.60 -7.21 -9.11
C ALA A 132 12.16 -6.19 -10.12
N GLN A 133 12.27 -4.91 -9.74
CA GLN A 133 12.81 -3.82 -10.58
C GLN A 133 12.11 -3.72 -11.94
N LEU A 134 10.77 -3.80 -11.92
CA LEU A 134 9.93 -3.78 -13.11
C LEU A 134 9.90 -2.39 -13.76
N SER A 135 9.87 -2.39 -15.10
CA SER A 135 9.67 -1.17 -15.89
C SER A 135 8.19 -0.80 -16.04
N ALA A 136 7.92 0.38 -16.62
CA ALA A 136 6.57 0.87 -16.82
C ALA A 136 5.69 -0.12 -17.60
N GLU A 137 6.21 -0.77 -18.64
CA GLU A 137 5.45 -1.68 -19.49
C GLU A 137 5.04 -2.96 -18.76
N GLN A 138 5.73 -3.31 -17.68
CA GLN A 138 5.49 -4.50 -16.87
C GLN A 138 4.53 -4.26 -15.71
N LEU A 139 4.24 -3.00 -15.38
CA LEU A 139 3.37 -2.61 -14.29
C LEU A 139 1.96 -2.26 -14.78
N THR A 140 0.95 -2.94 -14.22
CA THR A 140 -0.47 -2.65 -14.49
C THR A 140 -0.92 -1.36 -13.80
N LEU A 141 -1.99 -0.73 -14.28
CA LEU A 141 -2.53 0.49 -13.68
C LEU A 141 -2.86 0.34 -12.17
N PRO A 142 -3.50 -0.74 -11.68
CA PRO A 142 -3.72 -0.92 -10.24
C PRO A 142 -2.44 -0.96 -9.41
N GLN A 143 -1.35 -1.56 -9.92
CA GLN A 143 -0.05 -1.59 -9.25
C GLN A 143 0.57 -0.20 -9.13
N ARG A 144 0.48 0.60 -10.20
CA ARG A 144 0.95 2.00 -10.23
C ARG A 144 0.14 2.89 -9.29
N ILE A 145 -1.19 2.66 -9.21
CA ILE A 145 -2.08 3.37 -8.28
C ILE A 145 -1.69 3.07 -6.84
N LEU A 146 -1.50 1.80 -6.48
CA LEU A 146 -1.14 1.43 -5.11
C LEU A 146 0.20 2.05 -4.70
N ALA A 147 1.20 2.08 -5.59
CA ALA A 147 2.49 2.71 -5.33
C ALA A 147 2.36 4.22 -5.01
N VAL A 148 1.52 4.96 -5.75
CA VAL A 148 1.27 6.38 -5.48
C VAL A 148 0.52 6.57 -4.16
N ALA A 149 -0.50 5.73 -3.90
CA ALA A 149 -1.31 5.81 -2.68
C ALA A 149 -0.48 5.52 -1.41
N ASP A 150 0.42 4.53 -1.46
CA ASP A 150 1.34 4.19 -0.37
C ASP A 150 2.28 5.36 -0.05
N ILE A 151 2.92 5.95 -1.06
CA ILE A 151 3.80 7.10 -0.88
C ILE A 151 3.03 8.30 -0.32
N PHE A 152 1.84 8.60 -0.85
CA PHE A 152 1.00 9.69 -0.34
C PHE A 152 0.63 9.49 1.13
N SER A 153 0.17 8.31 1.50
CA SER A 153 -0.15 7.95 2.88
C SER A 153 1.08 8.07 3.80
N ALA A 154 2.26 7.64 3.33
CA ALA A 154 3.50 7.76 4.08
C ALA A 154 3.99 9.21 4.26
N LEU A 155 3.65 10.12 3.36
CA LEU A 155 3.99 11.55 3.43
C LEU A 155 3.03 12.32 4.34
N THR A 156 1.73 12.00 4.29
CA THR A 156 0.66 12.71 5.01
C THR A 156 0.37 12.12 6.38
N GLY A 157 0.83 10.90 6.68
CA GLY A 157 0.67 10.25 7.98
C GLY A 157 1.64 10.78 9.03
N GLU A 158 1.15 10.99 10.25
CA GLU A 158 2.00 11.26 11.41
C GLU A 158 2.78 10.01 11.79
N ARG A 159 4.06 10.17 12.12
CA ARG A 159 4.91 9.11 12.67
C ARG A 159 5.56 9.60 13.96
N SER A 160 5.85 8.69 14.90
CA SER A 160 6.42 9.04 16.22
C SER A 160 7.68 9.90 16.15
N TYR A 161 8.40 9.83 15.04
CA TYR A 161 9.67 10.52 14.82
C TYR A 161 9.65 11.53 13.66
N LYS A 162 8.48 11.71 12.99
CA LYS A 162 8.37 12.64 11.85
C LYS A 162 6.97 13.25 11.79
N GLN A 163 6.89 14.57 11.83
CA GLN A 163 5.66 15.29 11.54
C GLN A 163 5.20 15.01 10.11
N ALA A 164 3.87 14.87 9.92
CA ALA A 164 3.26 14.80 8.61
C ALA A 164 3.68 15.98 7.74
N TYR A 165 3.91 15.74 6.47
CA TYR A 165 4.05 16.85 5.53
C TYR A 165 2.68 17.44 5.23
N THR A 166 2.65 18.74 4.92
CA THR A 166 1.44 19.37 4.39
C THR A 166 1.05 18.73 3.06
N LEU A 167 -0.24 18.79 2.72
CA LEU A 167 -0.74 18.28 1.43
C LEU A 167 0.02 18.89 0.25
N GLU A 168 0.27 20.21 0.30
CA GLU A 168 1.03 20.91 -0.74
C GLU A 168 2.44 20.33 -0.92
N ARG A 169 3.17 20.10 0.18
CA ARG A 169 4.49 19.49 0.13
C ARG A 169 4.48 18.06 -0.36
N SER A 170 3.50 17.28 0.05
CA SER A 170 3.32 15.89 -0.38
C SER A 170 3.04 15.83 -1.89
N CYS A 171 2.17 16.69 -2.41
CA CYS A 171 1.91 16.81 -3.84
C CYS A 171 3.16 17.21 -4.63
N ARG A 172 3.96 18.14 -4.10
CA ARG A 172 5.22 18.54 -4.75
C ARG A 172 6.20 17.38 -4.85
N ILE A 173 6.40 16.61 -3.78
CA ILE A 173 7.27 15.42 -3.79
C ILE A 173 6.79 14.39 -4.81
N LEU A 174 5.49 14.11 -4.86
CA LEU A 174 4.93 13.18 -5.85
C LEU A 174 5.11 13.68 -7.29
N ALA A 175 4.97 14.99 -7.53
CA ALA A 175 5.22 15.60 -8.83
C ALA A 175 6.70 15.49 -9.25
N GLU A 176 7.63 15.73 -8.32
CA GLU A 176 9.08 15.53 -8.56
C GLU A 176 9.40 14.08 -8.92
N MET A 177 8.80 13.10 -8.21
CA MET A 177 8.97 11.68 -8.52
C MET A 177 8.36 11.29 -9.89
N ARG A 178 7.23 11.89 -10.27
CA ARG A 178 6.64 11.75 -11.61
C ARG A 178 7.59 12.28 -12.69
N ASP A 179 8.13 13.47 -12.48
CA ASP A 179 8.94 14.18 -13.46
C ASP A 179 10.28 13.48 -13.76
N VAL A 180 10.78 12.69 -12.78
CA VAL A 180 11.95 11.81 -12.98
C VAL A 180 11.56 10.38 -13.41
N GLY A 181 10.31 10.15 -13.80
CA GLY A 181 9.84 8.87 -14.35
C GLY A 181 9.68 7.74 -13.32
N GLN A 182 9.57 8.04 -12.04
CA GLN A 182 9.37 7.02 -10.99
C GLN A 182 7.90 6.65 -10.82
N LEU A 183 6.99 7.60 -10.97
CA LEU A 183 5.56 7.43 -10.75
C LEU A 183 4.76 7.70 -12.03
N ASP A 184 3.58 7.11 -12.09
CA ASP A 184 2.66 7.27 -13.20
C ASP A 184 2.06 8.69 -13.24
N ALA A 185 2.19 9.35 -14.39
CA ALA A 185 1.77 10.73 -14.56
C ALA A 185 0.24 10.90 -14.45
N GLN A 186 -0.55 9.96 -14.99
CA GLN A 186 -2.00 9.99 -14.90
C GLN A 186 -2.44 9.89 -13.44
N VAL A 187 -1.86 8.97 -12.69
CA VAL A 187 -2.21 8.72 -11.28
C VAL A 187 -1.81 9.90 -10.39
N VAL A 188 -0.58 10.40 -10.54
CA VAL A 188 -0.12 11.58 -9.77
C VAL A 188 -0.97 12.81 -10.08
N ASN A 189 -1.30 13.05 -11.34
CA ASN A 189 -2.15 14.19 -11.75
C ASN A 189 -3.58 14.04 -11.17
N ALA A 190 -4.15 12.82 -11.15
CA ALA A 190 -5.45 12.56 -10.55
C ALA A 190 -5.46 12.84 -9.03
N LEU A 191 -4.34 12.60 -8.34
CA LEU A 191 -4.18 12.94 -6.92
C LEU A 191 -4.04 14.44 -6.72
N THR A 192 -3.13 15.07 -7.44
CA THR A 192 -2.77 16.49 -7.25
C THR A 192 -3.85 17.46 -7.72
N HIS A 193 -4.82 17.00 -8.52
CA HIS A 193 -5.97 17.79 -8.94
C HIS A 193 -6.88 18.16 -7.75
N ASP A 194 -7.09 17.24 -6.82
CA ASP A 194 -7.93 17.45 -5.64
C ASP A 194 -7.39 16.63 -4.45
N PRO A 195 -6.26 17.03 -3.86
CA PRO A 195 -5.67 16.33 -2.73
C PRO A 195 -6.47 16.54 -1.43
N GLN A 196 -7.19 17.66 -1.31
CA GLN A 196 -8.02 17.97 -0.16
C GLN A 196 -9.22 17.03 -0.08
N GLY A 197 -9.94 16.83 -1.19
CA GLY A 197 -11.07 15.89 -1.23
C GLY A 197 -10.64 14.45 -0.91
N ILE A 198 -9.43 14.03 -1.36
CA ILE A 198 -8.88 12.72 -0.99
C ILE A 198 -8.63 12.64 0.53
N ALA A 199 -8.04 13.67 1.12
CA ALA A 199 -7.74 13.70 2.56
C ALA A 199 -9.02 13.68 3.42
N GLU A 200 -10.04 14.43 3.05
CA GLU A 200 -11.33 14.47 3.74
C GLU A 200 -12.04 13.11 3.75
N ILE A 201 -12.06 12.41 2.60
CA ILE A 201 -12.63 11.06 2.51
C ILE A 201 -11.80 10.06 3.34
N ASN A 202 -10.47 10.21 3.36
CA ASN A 202 -9.62 9.37 4.19
C ASN A 202 -9.91 9.55 5.69
N GLU A 203 -10.10 10.79 6.14
CA GLU A 203 -10.47 11.06 7.54
C GLU A 203 -11.82 10.45 7.92
N GLN A 204 -12.82 10.51 7.02
CA GLN A 204 -14.12 9.89 7.24
C GLN A 204 -13.99 8.37 7.38
N ASN A 205 -13.28 7.72 6.45
CA ASN A 205 -13.08 6.27 6.45
C ASN A 205 -12.25 5.74 7.64
N CYS A 206 -11.46 6.59 8.29
CA CYS A 206 -10.71 6.22 9.50
C CYS A 206 -11.54 6.35 10.80
N ARG A 207 -12.70 7.02 10.76
CA ARG A 207 -13.58 7.20 11.92
C ARG A 207 -14.69 6.15 12.03
N GLU A 208 -14.98 5.46 10.93
CA GLU A 208 -15.93 4.32 10.86
C GLU A 208 -15.24 2.98 11.20
#